data_e3f0f187b107b78660f82a847ec7abf5
#
_entry.id   e3f0f187b107b78660f82a847ec7abf5
#
_cell.length_a   1.000
_cell.length_b   1.000
_cell.length_c   1.000
_cell.angle_alpha   90.00
_cell.angle_beta   90.00
_cell.angle_gamma   90.00
#
_symmetry.space_group_name_H-M   'P 1'
#
loop_
_entity.id
_entity.type
_entity.pdbx_description
1 polymer ?
#
loop_
_entity_poly.entity_id
_entity_poly.type
_entity_poly.pdbx_seq_one_letter_code
_entity_poly.pdbx_strand_id
1 'polypeptide(L)'
;MKEKVVLAYSGGLDTTAIIPWLKENYDYEVICCCIDCGQEEELDGLEERAKLSGASKLYIEDITDEFCDDYIVPCVQAGAVYENKYLLGTSMARPGIAKKLVEVARKEGATAICHGATGKGNDQIRFELGIKALAPDLKIIAAWRDDKWNMDSREAEIEYCKAHGIDLPFSADSSYSRDRNLWHISHEGLELEDPANEPNYDHLLVLGVSPEKAPDEGEYVTMTFEGGVPKSVNGKEMKVSDIIRELNRLGGKHGIGIVDIVENRVVGMKSRGVYETPGGTILMEAHQQLEELILDRDTMTVKKDMGNKFAQIVYEGKWFTPLREAVQAFVESTQKYVTGEVKFK
;
A
#
# COMPACT_ATOMS: atom_id res chain seq x y z
N MET A 1 -27.67 -13.49 -18.94
CA MET A 1 -26.74 -12.36 -18.71
C MET A 1 -25.38 -12.98 -18.46
N LYS A 2 -24.31 -12.38 -18.97
CA LYS A 2 -22.95 -12.82 -18.64
C LYS A 2 -22.69 -12.68 -17.15
N GLU A 3 -21.91 -13.57 -16.59
CA GLU A 3 -21.40 -13.39 -15.24
C GLU A 3 -20.45 -12.20 -15.19
N LYS A 4 -20.42 -11.51 -14.05
CA LYS A 4 -19.57 -10.34 -13.85
C LYS A 4 -18.38 -10.67 -12.96
N VAL A 5 -17.23 -10.10 -13.30
CA VAL A 5 -16.03 -10.11 -12.46
C VAL A 5 -15.57 -8.68 -12.16
N VAL A 6 -15.20 -8.41 -10.93
CA VAL A 6 -14.52 -7.15 -10.55
C VAL A 6 -13.03 -7.39 -10.57
N LEU A 7 -12.32 -6.62 -11.37
CA LEU A 7 -10.86 -6.65 -11.47
C LEU A 7 -10.25 -5.54 -10.62
N ALA A 8 -9.36 -5.91 -9.71
CA ALA A 8 -8.48 -4.94 -9.05
C ALA A 8 -7.55 -4.32 -10.11
N TYR A 9 -7.83 -3.09 -10.49
CA TYR A 9 -7.25 -2.45 -11.66
C TYR A 9 -6.35 -1.28 -11.28
N SER A 10 -5.07 -1.41 -11.52
CA SER A 10 -4.09 -0.33 -11.31
C SER A 10 -3.82 0.50 -12.56
N GLY A 11 -4.28 0.05 -13.73
CA GLY A 11 -3.95 0.67 -15.02
C GLY A 11 -2.56 0.33 -15.54
N GLY A 12 -1.80 -0.50 -14.83
CA GLY A 12 -0.54 -1.04 -15.31
C GLY A 12 -0.73 -2.10 -16.41
N LEU A 13 0.38 -2.52 -17.01
CA LEU A 13 0.37 -3.49 -18.12
C LEU A 13 -0.34 -4.80 -17.74
N ASP A 14 0.06 -5.39 -16.63
CA ASP A 14 -0.47 -6.68 -16.16
C ASP A 14 -2.00 -6.64 -16.00
N THR A 15 -2.52 -5.64 -15.28
CA THR A 15 -3.95 -5.52 -15.05
C THR A 15 -4.72 -5.15 -16.30
N THR A 16 -4.07 -4.49 -17.25
CA THR A 16 -4.64 -4.17 -18.57
C THR A 16 -4.77 -5.43 -19.44
N ALA A 17 -3.75 -6.29 -19.48
CA ALA A 17 -3.76 -7.56 -20.20
C ALA A 17 -4.80 -8.55 -19.63
N ILE A 18 -5.06 -8.49 -18.31
CA ILE A 18 -6.05 -9.34 -17.65
C ILE A 18 -7.49 -9.07 -18.16
N ILE A 19 -7.81 -7.87 -18.64
CA ILE A 19 -9.16 -7.55 -19.12
C ILE A 19 -9.58 -8.42 -20.31
N PRO A 20 -8.89 -8.42 -21.45
CA PRO A 20 -9.22 -9.30 -22.57
C PRO A 20 -9.06 -10.77 -22.20
N TRP A 21 -8.08 -11.13 -21.40
CA TRP A 21 -7.86 -12.49 -20.95
C TRP A 21 -9.06 -13.08 -20.18
N LEU A 22 -9.68 -12.32 -19.28
CA LEU A 22 -10.89 -12.72 -18.56
C LEU A 22 -12.08 -12.94 -19.51
N LYS A 23 -12.21 -12.08 -20.52
CA LYS A 23 -13.28 -12.20 -21.52
C LYS A 23 -13.14 -13.45 -22.38
N GLU A 24 -11.93 -13.77 -22.80
CA GLU A 24 -11.64 -14.92 -23.66
C GLU A 24 -11.72 -16.26 -22.91
N ASN A 25 -11.18 -16.31 -21.72
CA ASN A 25 -11.01 -17.57 -21.00
C ASN A 25 -12.19 -17.93 -20.09
N TYR A 26 -13.00 -16.93 -19.70
CA TYR A 26 -14.07 -17.09 -18.73
C TYR A 26 -15.42 -16.53 -19.19
N ASP A 27 -15.47 -15.84 -20.33
CA ASP A 27 -16.67 -15.15 -20.84
C ASP A 27 -17.31 -14.16 -19.86
N TYR A 28 -16.51 -13.55 -18.99
CA TYR A 28 -16.97 -12.55 -18.04
C TYR A 28 -17.24 -11.18 -18.67
N GLU A 29 -18.21 -10.47 -18.11
CA GLU A 29 -18.29 -9.02 -18.19
C GLU A 29 -17.31 -8.44 -17.14
N VAL A 30 -16.29 -7.70 -17.60
CA VAL A 30 -15.21 -7.21 -16.73
C VAL A 30 -15.52 -5.79 -16.28
N ILE A 31 -15.57 -5.62 -14.95
CA ILE A 31 -15.72 -4.34 -14.27
C ILE A 31 -14.37 -4.03 -13.61
N CYS A 32 -13.73 -2.97 -14.06
CA CYS A 32 -12.50 -2.48 -13.43
C CYS A 32 -12.81 -1.68 -12.17
N CYS A 33 -12.01 -1.87 -11.14
CA CYS A 33 -12.10 -1.11 -9.91
C CYS A 33 -10.69 -0.69 -9.46
N CYS A 34 -10.42 0.61 -9.54
CA CYS A 34 -9.24 1.24 -9.00
C CYS A 34 -9.58 1.87 -7.67
N ILE A 35 -8.76 1.62 -6.65
CA ILE A 35 -8.93 2.21 -5.34
C ILE A 35 -7.84 3.28 -5.17
N ASP A 36 -8.28 4.51 -4.95
CA ASP A 36 -7.39 5.64 -4.69
C ASP A 36 -7.02 5.67 -3.20
N CYS A 37 -5.75 5.37 -2.93
CA CYS A 37 -5.11 5.47 -1.62
C CYS A 37 -4.13 6.65 -1.57
N GLY A 38 -4.24 7.62 -2.48
CA GLY A 38 -3.34 8.76 -2.60
C GLY A 38 -2.13 8.50 -3.49
N GLN A 39 -2.27 7.70 -4.56
CA GLN A 39 -1.24 7.43 -5.56
C GLN A 39 -1.10 8.52 -6.64
N GLU A 40 -1.88 9.60 -6.53
CA GLU A 40 -1.76 10.81 -7.34
C GLU A 40 -1.83 10.57 -8.86
N GLU A 41 -0.76 10.95 -9.60
CA GLU A 41 -0.68 10.90 -11.06
C GLU A 41 -0.83 9.49 -11.67
N GLU A 42 -0.72 8.42 -10.88
CA GLU A 42 -0.99 7.06 -11.36
C GLU A 42 -2.45 6.86 -11.78
N LEU A 43 -3.34 7.75 -11.35
CA LEU A 43 -4.76 7.75 -11.72
C LEU A 43 -5.04 8.38 -13.09
N ASP A 44 -4.08 9.08 -13.67
CA ASP A 44 -4.26 9.78 -14.94
C ASP A 44 -4.50 8.82 -16.11
N GLY A 45 -5.55 9.11 -16.89
CA GLY A 45 -5.89 8.34 -18.10
C GLY A 45 -6.45 6.93 -17.85
N LEU A 46 -6.77 6.55 -16.60
CA LEU A 46 -7.30 5.23 -16.28
C LEU A 46 -8.62 4.91 -17.00
N GLU A 47 -9.53 5.88 -17.12
CA GLU A 47 -10.84 5.65 -17.73
C GLU A 47 -10.71 5.30 -19.22
N GLU A 48 -9.90 6.06 -19.95
CA GLU A 48 -9.63 5.80 -21.36
C GLU A 48 -8.95 4.44 -21.55
N ARG A 49 -7.96 4.13 -20.71
CA ARG A 49 -7.21 2.89 -20.73
C ARG A 49 -8.10 1.66 -20.47
N ALA A 50 -8.94 1.71 -19.44
CA ALA A 50 -9.89 0.64 -19.13
C ALA A 50 -10.89 0.42 -20.27
N LYS A 51 -11.40 1.51 -20.87
CA LYS A 51 -12.33 1.46 -21.98
C LYS A 51 -11.70 0.85 -23.24
N LEU A 52 -10.49 1.30 -23.60
CA LEU A 52 -9.74 0.76 -24.74
C LEU A 52 -9.45 -0.73 -24.57
N SER A 53 -9.22 -1.17 -23.34
CA SER A 53 -8.95 -2.58 -23.02
C SER A 53 -10.21 -3.45 -23.01
N GLY A 54 -11.39 -2.84 -23.13
CA GLY A 54 -12.67 -3.55 -23.25
C GLY A 54 -13.37 -3.83 -21.93
N ALA A 55 -13.04 -3.10 -20.86
CA ALA A 55 -13.82 -3.10 -19.63
C ALA A 55 -15.22 -2.53 -19.89
N SER A 56 -16.25 -3.12 -19.27
CA SER A 56 -17.62 -2.62 -19.38
C SER A 56 -17.86 -1.40 -18.49
N LYS A 57 -17.10 -1.28 -17.41
CA LYS A 57 -17.22 -0.22 -16.42
C LYS A 57 -15.90 -0.02 -15.66
N LEU A 58 -15.66 1.20 -15.22
CA LEU A 58 -14.58 1.54 -14.30
C LEU A 58 -15.18 2.23 -13.06
N TYR A 59 -14.75 1.77 -11.90
CA TYR A 59 -14.88 2.47 -10.62
C TYR A 59 -13.52 3.03 -10.20
N ILE A 60 -13.49 4.28 -9.77
CA ILE A 60 -12.37 4.89 -9.05
C ILE A 60 -12.94 5.29 -7.69
N GLU A 61 -12.56 4.55 -6.65
CA GLU A 61 -13.08 4.74 -5.30
C GLU A 61 -11.98 5.39 -4.44
N ASP A 62 -12.17 6.65 -4.10
CA ASP A 62 -11.26 7.38 -3.20
C ASP A 62 -11.50 6.94 -1.76
N ILE A 63 -10.50 6.31 -1.17
CA ILE A 63 -10.47 5.92 0.24
C ILE A 63 -9.34 6.61 1.00
N THR A 64 -8.78 7.70 0.49
CA THR A 64 -7.59 8.34 1.06
C THR A 64 -7.77 8.67 2.55
N ASP A 65 -8.90 9.25 2.93
CA ASP A 65 -9.18 9.55 4.34
C ASP A 65 -9.46 8.28 5.15
N GLU A 66 -10.28 7.34 4.64
CA GLU A 66 -10.52 6.03 5.27
C GLU A 66 -9.20 5.25 5.45
N PHE A 67 -8.32 5.28 4.45
CA PHE A 67 -6.99 4.64 4.53
C PHE A 67 -6.16 5.21 5.68
N CYS A 68 -6.19 6.54 5.86
CA CYS A 68 -5.47 7.18 6.94
C CYS A 68 -6.08 6.86 8.32
N ASP A 69 -7.38 7.01 8.46
CA ASP A 69 -8.05 6.92 9.76
C ASP A 69 -8.19 5.47 10.23
N ASP A 70 -8.55 4.54 9.35
CA ASP A 70 -8.88 3.16 9.71
C ASP A 70 -7.70 2.18 9.61
N TYR A 71 -6.64 2.51 8.85
CA TYR A 71 -5.52 1.60 8.62
C TYR A 71 -4.17 2.18 9.06
N ILE A 72 -3.84 3.41 8.70
CA ILE A 72 -2.57 4.03 9.08
C ILE A 72 -2.56 4.37 10.57
N VAL A 73 -3.56 5.09 11.07
CA VAL A 73 -3.62 5.50 12.49
C VAL A 73 -3.49 4.32 13.44
N PRO A 74 -4.21 3.19 13.28
CA PRO A 74 -4.00 2.02 14.13
C PRO A 74 -2.58 1.47 14.10
N CYS A 75 -1.91 1.48 12.95
CA CYS A 75 -0.50 1.08 12.83
C CYS A 75 0.44 2.04 13.55
N VAL A 76 0.20 3.35 13.46
CA VAL A 76 0.98 4.37 14.19
C VAL A 76 0.79 4.20 15.70
N GLN A 77 -0.45 4.08 16.16
CA GLN A 77 -0.77 3.85 17.57
C GLN A 77 -0.14 2.58 18.11
N ALA A 78 -0.12 1.51 17.31
CA ALA A 78 0.54 0.26 17.68
C ALA A 78 2.08 0.36 17.70
N GLY A 79 2.67 1.35 17.03
CA GLY A 79 4.11 1.36 16.76
C GLY A 79 4.50 0.20 15.86
N ALA A 80 3.66 -0.14 14.88
CA ALA A 80 3.82 -1.32 14.05
C ALA A 80 4.92 -1.13 13.00
N VAL A 81 6.02 -1.83 13.15
CA VAL A 81 7.15 -1.84 12.22
C VAL A 81 7.57 -3.29 11.96
N TYR A 82 7.49 -3.72 10.71
CA TYR A 82 7.87 -5.09 10.34
C TYR A 82 9.39 -5.22 10.25
N GLU A 83 9.93 -6.26 10.89
CA GLU A 83 11.37 -6.55 10.95
C GLU A 83 12.22 -5.33 11.41
N ASN A 84 11.66 -4.47 12.25
CA ASN A 84 12.27 -3.24 12.81
C ASN A 84 12.66 -2.18 11.75
N LYS A 85 12.14 -2.27 10.53
CA LYS A 85 12.49 -1.35 9.44
C LYS A 85 11.33 -0.93 8.56
N TYR A 86 10.46 -1.88 8.18
CA TYR A 86 9.42 -1.64 7.19
C TYR A 86 8.16 -1.08 7.82
N LEU A 87 7.75 0.12 7.39
CA LEU A 87 6.57 0.85 7.89
C LEU A 87 5.25 0.43 7.21
N LEU A 88 5.19 -0.76 6.61
CA LEU A 88 3.98 -1.46 6.18
C LEU A 88 3.12 -0.79 5.09
N GLY A 89 3.63 0.19 4.35
CA GLY A 89 2.80 1.01 3.47
C GLY A 89 1.96 0.22 2.45
N THR A 90 2.55 -0.76 1.77
CA THR A 90 1.79 -1.67 0.89
C THR A 90 0.80 -2.52 1.68
N SER A 91 1.25 -3.10 2.79
CA SER A 91 0.44 -4.04 3.60
C SER A 91 -0.80 -3.40 4.20
N MET A 92 -0.70 -2.14 4.65
CA MET A 92 -1.81 -1.39 5.24
C MET A 92 -2.90 -1.04 4.23
N ALA A 93 -2.54 -0.85 2.96
CA ALA A 93 -3.50 -0.47 1.92
C ALA A 93 -4.37 -1.66 1.47
N ARG A 94 -3.83 -2.86 1.46
CA ARG A 94 -4.50 -4.05 0.90
C ARG A 94 -5.83 -4.40 1.55
N PRO A 95 -6.03 -4.35 2.87
CA PRO A 95 -7.35 -4.60 3.47
C PRO A 95 -8.41 -3.57 3.06
N GLY A 96 -8.08 -2.28 2.97
CA GLY A 96 -8.99 -1.24 2.47
C GLY A 96 -9.37 -1.48 1.01
N ILE A 97 -8.39 -1.82 0.17
CA ILE A 97 -8.63 -2.18 -1.23
C ILE A 97 -9.53 -3.42 -1.34
N ALA A 98 -9.24 -4.49 -0.60
CA ALA A 98 -10.05 -5.71 -0.62
C ALA A 98 -11.51 -5.44 -0.20
N LYS A 99 -11.72 -4.60 0.82
CA LYS A 99 -13.05 -4.18 1.26
C LYS A 99 -13.82 -3.48 0.14
N LYS A 100 -13.21 -2.52 -0.55
CA LYS A 100 -13.86 -1.81 -1.67
C LYS A 100 -14.13 -2.70 -2.87
N LEU A 101 -13.22 -3.61 -3.20
CA LEU A 101 -13.47 -4.60 -4.26
C LEU A 101 -14.70 -5.46 -3.96
N VAL A 102 -14.87 -5.89 -2.71
CA VAL A 102 -16.05 -6.65 -2.27
C VAL A 102 -17.32 -5.79 -2.34
N GLU A 103 -17.27 -4.53 -1.87
CA GLU A 103 -18.40 -3.59 -1.95
C GLU A 103 -18.86 -3.39 -3.39
N VAL A 104 -17.93 -3.16 -4.32
CA VAL A 104 -18.23 -2.99 -5.75
C VAL A 104 -18.77 -4.30 -6.34
N ALA A 105 -18.19 -5.45 -5.99
CA ALA A 105 -18.69 -6.76 -6.45
C ALA A 105 -20.13 -7.01 -6.01
N ARG A 106 -20.47 -6.70 -4.77
CA ARG A 106 -21.85 -6.79 -4.26
C ARG A 106 -22.80 -5.84 -4.99
N LYS A 107 -22.37 -4.59 -5.18
CA LYS A 107 -23.16 -3.56 -5.89
C LYS A 107 -23.49 -3.96 -7.33
N GLU A 108 -22.56 -4.58 -8.02
CA GLU A 108 -22.69 -5.00 -9.41
C GLU A 108 -23.29 -6.41 -9.58
N GLY A 109 -23.47 -7.16 -8.49
CA GLY A 109 -23.90 -8.55 -8.53
C GLY A 109 -22.86 -9.45 -9.21
N ALA A 110 -21.57 -9.13 -9.05
CA ALA A 110 -20.48 -9.92 -9.57
C ALA A 110 -20.32 -11.23 -8.78
N THR A 111 -19.91 -12.29 -9.47
CA THR A 111 -19.70 -13.62 -8.89
C THR A 111 -18.23 -13.89 -8.57
N ALA A 112 -17.34 -13.03 -9.07
CA ALA A 112 -15.91 -13.18 -8.91
C ALA A 112 -15.19 -11.83 -8.71
N ILE A 113 -14.03 -11.91 -8.05
CA ILE A 113 -13.04 -10.83 -8.00
C ILE A 113 -11.73 -11.39 -8.58
N CYS A 114 -11.09 -10.60 -9.44
CA CYS A 114 -9.79 -10.93 -10.03
C CYS A 114 -8.72 -9.94 -9.55
N HIS A 115 -7.51 -10.45 -9.32
CA HIS A 115 -6.34 -9.63 -9.05
C HIS A 115 -5.14 -10.05 -9.90
N GLY A 116 -4.23 -9.10 -10.15
CA GLY A 116 -3.00 -9.29 -10.91
C GLY A 116 -1.75 -9.51 -10.04
N ALA A 117 -1.90 -9.83 -8.75
CA ALA A 117 -0.76 -10.08 -7.89
C ALA A 117 -0.06 -11.38 -8.29
N THR A 118 1.27 -11.31 -8.44
CA THR A 118 2.11 -12.46 -8.84
C THR A 118 2.24 -13.48 -7.71
N GLY A 119 2.54 -14.74 -8.07
CA GLY A 119 2.77 -15.82 -7.10
C GLY A 119 4.02 -15.63 -6.23
N LYS A 120 4.93 -14.72 -6.60
CA LYS A 120 6.16 -14.40 -5.84
C LYS A 120 5.97 -13.33 -4.78
N GLY A 121 4.90 -12.54 -4.87
CA GLY A 121 4.62 -11.43 -3.96
C GLY A 121 3.70 -11.78 -2.81
N ASN A 122 3.70 -10.97 -1.76
CA ASN A 122 2.80 -11.11 -0.62
C ASN A 122 1.35 -10.71 -0.95
N ASP A 123 1.15 -9.85 -1.93
CA ASP A 123 -0.14 -9.23 -2.20
C ASP A 123 -1.23 -10.22 -2.59
N GLN A 124 -0.86 -11.33 -3.24
CA GLN A 124 -1.80 -12.42 -3.49
C GLN A 124 -2.45 -12.93 -2.20
N ILE A 125 -1.64 -13.12 -1.13
CA ILE A 125 -2.13 -13.59 0.17
C ILE A 125 -3.01 -12.51 0.80
N ARG A 126 -2.59 -11.25 0.76
CA ARG A 126 -3.30 -10.11 1.34
C ARG A 126 -4.68 -9.91 0.72
N PHE A 127 -4.76 -9.95 -0.62
CA PHE A 127 -6.04 -9.87 -1.33
C PHE A 127 -6.94 -11.07 -1.02
N GLU A 128 -6.41 -12.28 -1.13
CA GLU A 128 -7.21 -13.48 -0.95
C GLU A 128 -7.74 -13.62 0.47
N LEU A 129 -6.91 -13.39 1.49
CA LEU A 129 -7.36 -13.43 2.87
C LEU A 129 -8.41 -12.35 3.18
N GLY A 130 -8.20 -11.11 2.68
CA GLY A 130 -9.14 -10.01 2.85
C GLY A 130 -10.48 -10.29 2.19
N ILE A 131 -10.47 -10.70 0.92
CA ILE A 131 -11.69 -11.04 0.18
C ILE A 131 -12.42 -12.22 0.82
N LYS A 132 -11.72 -13.29 1.19
CA LYS A 132 -12.33 -14.48 1.82
C LYS A 132 -12.92 -14.18 3.19
N ALA A 133 -12.32 -13.29 3.97
CA ALA A 133 -12.88 -12.88 5.25
C ALA A 133 -14.19 -12.10 5.09
N LEU A 134 -14.29 -11.25 4.05
CA LEU A 134 -15.44 -10.37 3.83
C LEU A 134 -16.52 -10.99 2.94
N ALA A 135 -16.14 -11.85 2.00
CA ALA A 135 -17.04 -12.44 1.00
C ALA A 135 -16.59 -13.86 0.62
N PRO A 136 -16.74 -14.85 1.53
CA PRO A 136 -16.28 -16.23 1.30
C PRO A 136 -16.98 -16.93 0.13
N ASP A 137 -18.14 -16.43 -0.28
CA ASP A 137 -18.92 -16.94 -1.42
C ASP A 137 -18.42 -16.46 -2.79
N LEU A 138 -17.66 -15.37 -2.85
CA LEU A 138 -17.10 -14.89 -4.11
C LEU A 138 -15.92 -15.76 -4.57
N LYS A 139 -15.91 -16.06 -5.87
CA LYS A 139 -14.76 -16.71 -6.50
C LYS A 139 -13.60 -15.71 -6.60
N ILE A 140 -12.39 -16.17 -6.28
CA ILE A 140 -11.17 -15.38 -6.50
C ILE A 140 -10.46 -15.95 -7.72
N ILE A 141 -10.09 -15.07 -8.65
CA ILE A 141 -9.28 -15.39 -9.83
C ILE A 141 -7.93 -14.70 -9.65
N ALA A 142 -6.87 -15.51 -9.53
CA ALA A 142 -5.50 -15.05 -9.47
C ALA A 142 -4.86 -15.34 -10.85
N ALA A 143 -4.87 -14.35 -11.74
CA ALA A 143 -4.49 -14.56 -13.15
C ALA A 143 -3.10 -15.21 -13.30
N TRP A 144 -2.10 -14.70 -12.60
CA TRP A 144 -0.71 -15.23 -12.64
C TRP A 144 -0.52 -16.66 -12.14
N ARG A 145 -1.53 -17.25 -11.49
CA ARG A 145 -1.52 -18.65 -11.01
C ARG A 145 -2.53 -19.53 -11.73
N ASP A 146 -3.15 -18.99 -12.76
CA ASP A 146 -4.12 -19.73 -13.57
C ASP A 146 -3.41 -20.47 -14.70
N ASP A 147 -3.76 -21.73 -14.92
CA ASP A 147 -3.16 -22.57 -15.98
C ASP A 147 -3.39 -22.01 -17.40
N LYS A 148 -4.36 -21.12 -17.56
CA LYS A 148 -4.66 -20.45 -18.83
C LYS A 148 -3.82 -19.18 -19.05
N TRP A 149 -3.09 -18.71 -18.03
CA TRP A 149 -2.18 -17.59 -18.17
C TRP A 149 -0.89 -18.04 -18.84
N ASN A 150 -0.61 -17.50 -20.01
CA ASN A 150 0.53 -17.88 -20.85
C ASN A 150 1.48 -16.72 -21.18
N MET A 151 1.36 -15.62 -20.43
CA MET A 151 2.20 -14.43 -20.61
C MET A 151 3.28 -14.39 -19.52
N ASP A 152 4.44 -14.96 -19.82
CA ASP A 152 5.52 -15.16 -18.84
C ASP A 152 6.49 -13.95 -18.75
N SER A 153 6.34 -12.96 -19.64
CA SER A 153 7.21 -11.79 -19.71
C SER A 153 6.42 -10.54 -20.07
N ARG A 154 7.01 -9.39 -19.72
CA ARG A 154 6.48 -8.07 -20.08
C ARG A 154 6.27 -7.90 -21.59
N GLU A 155 7.20 -8.43 -22.38
CA GLU A 155 7.12 -8.41 -23.84
C GLU A 155 5.92 -9.21 -24.34
N ALA A 156 5.67 -10.39 -23.79
CA ALA A 156 4.51 -11.24 -24.11
C ALA A 156 3.19 -10.52 -23.79
N GLU A 157 3.11 -9.82 -22.65
CA GLU A 157 1.93 -9.04 -22.29
C GLU A 157 1.71 -7.85 -23.23
N ILE A 158 2.77 -7.15 -23.65
CA ILE A 158 2.70 -6.06 -24.64
C ILE A 158 2.21 -6.60 -26.00
N GLU A 159 2.74 -7.72 -26.45
CA GLU A 159 2.30 -8.35 -27.71
C GLU A 159 0.85 -8.79 -27.64
N TYR A 160 0.44 -9.38 -26.51
CA TYR A 160 -0.94 -9.78 -26.28
C TYR A 160 -1.89 -8.58 -26.30
N CYS A 161 -1.56 -7.50 -25.61
CA CYS A 161 -2.32 -6.25 -25.64
C CYS A 161 -2.46 -5.70 -27.07
N LYS A 162 -1.35 -5.64 -27.83
CA LYS A 162 -1.37 -5.19 -29.23
C LYS A 162 -2.24 -6.07 -30.14
N ALA A 163 -2.19 -7.40 -29.96
CA ALA A 163 -3.02 -8.34 -30.71
C ALA A 163 -4.54 -8.10 -30.46
N HIS A 164 -4.90 -7.53 -29.28
CA HIS A 164 -6.26 -7.16 -28.94
C HIS A 164 -6.62 -5.70 -29.27
N GLY A 165 -5.76 -5.01 -30.02
CA GLY A 165 -5.98 -3.61 -30.42
C GLY A 165 -5.77 -2.60 -29.28
N ILE A 166 -5.09 -3.02 -28.20
CA ILE A 166 -4.76 -2.18 -27.05
C ILE A 166 -3.34 -1.66 -27.29
N ASP A 167 -3.27 -0.47 -27.89
CA ASP A 167 -2.00 0.23 -28.14
C ASP A 167 -1.80 1.27 -27.03
N LEU A 168 -1.07 0.87 -26.00
CA LEU A 168 -0.76 1.70 -24.85
C LEU A 168 0.74 2.00 -24.81
N PRO A 169 1.17 3.14 -24.25
CA PRO A 169 2.57 3.55 -24.19
C PRO A 169 3.39 2.77 -23.17
N PHE A 170 3.19 1.46 -23.08
CA PHE A 170 4.05 0.61 -22.28
C PHE A 170 5.33 0.33 -23.05
N SER A 171 6.45 0.74 -22.47
CA SER A 171 7.76 0.39 -23.01
C SER A 171 8.23 -0.97 -22.50
N ALA A 172 9.02 -1.67 -23.33
CA ALA A 172 9.74 -2.86 -22.90
C ALA A 172 10.96 -2.50 -22.04
N ASP A 173 11.28 -1.21 -21.91
CA ASP A 173 12.40 -0.76 -21.10
C ASP A 173 12.22 -1.17 -19.64
N SER A 174 13.29 -1.70 -19.08
CA SER A 174 13.34 -2.09 -17.69
C SER A 174 13.10 -0.87 -16.80
N SER A 175 12.10 -0.95 -15.95
CA SER A 175 11.78 0.06 -14.96
C SER A 175 11.65 -0.59 -13.59
N TYR A 176 11.83 0.20 -12.53
CA TYR A 176 11.52 -0.30 -11.19
C TYR A 176 10.05 -0.71 -11.10
N SER A 177 9.79 -1.83 -10.43
CA SER A 177 8.45 -2.13 -9.95
C SER A 177 8.14 -1.24 -8.76
N ARG A 178 7.06 -0.48 -8.84
CA ARG A 178 6.68 0.50 -7.83
C ARG A 178 5.26 0.23 -7.33
N ASP A 179 5.05 0.46 -6.02
CA ASP A 179 3.74 0.52 -5.40
C ASP A 179 3.67 1.82 -4.58
N ARG A 180 2.75 2.70 -4.92
CA ARG A 180 2.60 4.02 -4.33
C ARG A 180 1.24 4.18 -3.67
N ASN A 181 1.24 4.83 -2.52
CA ASN A 181 0.05 5.38 -1.86
C ASN A 181 0.46 6.61 -1.04
N LEU A 182 -0.48 7.20 -0.31
CA LEU A 182 -0.20 8.40 0.48
C LEU A 182 0.91 8.21 1.52
N TRP A 183 1.07 6.99 2.07
CA TRP A 183 2.05 6.70 3.11
C TRP A 183 3.46 6.50 2.59
N HIS A 184 3.61 5.85 1.43
CA HIS A 184 4.92 5.46 0.92
C HIS A 184 4.96 5.24 -0.60
N ILE A 185 6.17 5.01 -1.07
CA ILE A 185 6.44 4.35 -2.36
C ILE A 185 7.50 3.26 -2.16
N SER A 186 7.27 2.09 -2.73
CA SER A 186 8.25 1.01 -2.80
C SER A 186 8.93 0.96 -4.17
N HIS A 187 10.18 0.56 -4.20
CA HIS A 187 10.96 0.34 -5.42
C HIS A 187 11.62 -1.04 -5.35
N GLU A 188 11.39 -1.86 -6.36
CA GLU A 188 11.97 -3.19 -6.53
C GLU A 188 12.48 -3.35 -7.96
N GLY A 189 13.37 -4.32 -8.19
CA GLY A 189 13.89 -4.66 -9.53
C GLY A 189 15.18 -3.95 -9.91
N LEU A 190 15.60 -4.12 -11.16
CA LEU A 190 16.84 -3.57 -11.71
C LEU A 190 18.07 -3.93 -10.88
N GLU A 191 18.93 -2.93 -10.56
CA GLU A 191 20.13 -3.15 -9.75
C GLU A 191 19.84 -3.68 -8.34
N LEU A 192 18.62 -3.49 -7.83
CA LEU A 192 18.22 -3.98 -6.51
C LEU A 192 18.07 -5.52 -6.45
N GLU A 193 17.97 -6.19 -7.60
CA GLU A 193 17.90 -7.65 -7.67
C GLU A 193 19.17 -8.33 -7.12
N ASP A 194 20.33 -7.69 -7.27
CA ASP A 194 21.57 -8.14 -6.66
C ASP A 194 21.87 -7.31 -5.41
N PRO A 195 21.88 -7.92 -4.21
CA PRO A 195 22.15 -7.19 -2.98
C PRO A 195 23.56 -6.61 -2.88
N ALA A 196 24.49 -6.98 -3.77
CA ALA A 196 25.81 -6.39 -3.86
C ALA A 196 25.85 -5.04 -4.56
N ASN A 197 24.79 -4.68 -5.31
CA ASN A 197 24.71 -3.41 -6.01
C ASN A 197 24.26 -2.28 -5.10
N GLU A 198 24.82 -1.09 -5.31
CA GLU A 198 24.36 0.14 -4.66
C GLU A 198 23.07 0.64 -5.34
N PRO A 199 22.07 1.14 -4.56
CA PRO A 199 20.90 1.77 -5.14
C PRO A 199 21.25 3.06 -5.86
N ASN A 200 20.70 3.27 -7.05
CA ASN A 200 20.86 4.54 -7.75
C ASN A 200 19.78 5.54 -7.31
N TYR A 201 19.99 6.21 -6.18
CA TYR A 201 19.02 7.14 -5.60
C TYR A 201 18.64 8.30 -6.53
N ASP A 202 19.50 8.71 -7.47
CA ASP A 202 19.20 9.79 -8.42
C ASP A 202 18.09 9.42 -9.41
N HIS A 203 17.95 8.14 -9.73
CA HIS A 203 16.90 7.61 -10.61
C HIS A 203 15.75 6.95 -9.87
N LEU A 204 15.99 6.54 -8.63
CA LEU A 204 15.04 5.75 -7.86
C LEU A 204 14.06 6.63 -7.10
N LEU A 205 14.55 7.68 -6.40
CA LEU A 205 13.73 8.48 -5.49
C LEU A 205 12.68 9.32 -6.23
N VAL A 206 11.48 9.35 -5.68
CA VAL A 206 10.29 10.05 -6.21
C VAL A 206 9.71 11.03 -5.18
N LEU A 207 9.64 10.63 -3.91
CA LEU A 207 9.01 11.45 -2.86
C LEU A 207 9.97 12.44 -2.20
N GLY A 208 11.26 12.23 -2.36
CA GLY A 208 12.25 13.06 -1.70
C GLY A 208 13.59 13.08 -2.41
N VAL A 209 14.58 13.56 -1.70
CA VAL A 209 15.98 13.63 -2.15
C VAL A 209 16.85 12.74 -1.26
N SER A 210 18.02 12.34 -1.78
CA SER A 210 19.00 11.64 -0.93
C SER A 210 19.54 12.57 0.17
N PRO A 211 20.02 12.05 1.31
CA PRO A 211 20.57 12.86 2.39
C PRO A 211 21.66 13.82 1.93
N GLU A 212 22.48 13.44 0.94
CA GLU A 212 23.55 14.26 0.38
C GLU A 212 23.04 15.49 -0.38
N LYS A 213 21.79 15.44 -0.85
CA LYS A 213 21.12 16.53 -1.59
C LYS A 213 20.17 17.33 -0.72
N ALA A 214 19.96 16.91 0.53
CA ALA A 214 19.13 17.61 1.48
C ALA A 214 19.75 18.96 1.89
N PRO A 215 18.92 19.95 2.32
CA PRO A 215 19.44 21.20 2.86
C PRO A 215 20.33 21.00 4.10
N ASP A 216 21.40 21.78 4.23
CA ASP A 216 22.27 21.75 5.42
C ASP A 216 21.59 22.28 6.67
N GLU A 217 20.63 23.21 6.50
CA GLU A 217 19.88 23.79 7.60
C GLU A 217 18.65 22.92 7.94
N GLY A 218 18.58 22.48 9.21
CA GLY A 218 17.42 21.75 9.74
C GLY A 218 16.23 22.66 9.94
N GLU A 219 15.04 22.08 9.92
CA GLU A 219 13.74 22.75 10.10
C GLU A 219 13.02 22.17 11.31
N TYR A 220 12.52 23.03 12.20
CA TYR A 220 11.71 22.59 13.34
C TYR A 220 10.28 22.28 12.92
N VAL A 221 9.75 21.18 13.45
CA VAL A 221 8.37 20.76 13.27
C VAL A 221 7.73 20.51 14.62
N THR A 222 6.51 21.01 14.81
CA THR A 222 5.72 20.80 16.02
C THR A 222 4.46 20.04 15.63
N MET A 223 4.15 18.97 16.37
CA MET A 223 2.94 18.17 16.16
C MET A 223 2.16 18.03 17.46
N THR A 224 0.83 18.05 17.37
CA THR A 224 -0.05 17.71 18.48
C THR A 224 -0.75 16.40 18.24
N PHE A 225 -0.99 15.66 19.33
CA PHE A 225 -1.72 14.40 19.33
C PHE A 225 -2.83 14.43 20.39
N GLU A 226 -3.91 13.72 20.10
CA GLU A 226 -4.99 13.46 21.03
C GLU A 226 -5.39 11.99 20.93
N GLY A 227 -5.24 11.23 22.03
CA GLY A 227 -5.51 9.80 22.05
C GLY A 227 -4.64 9.01 21.05
N GLY A 228 -3.39 9.45 20.84
CA GLY A 228 -2.47 8.83 19.87
C GLY A 228 -2.75 9.17 18.39
N VAL A 229 -3.75 10.01 18.11
CA VAL A 229 -4.10 10.48 16.76
C VAL A 229 -3.49 11.85 16.51
N PRO A 230 -2.73 12.06 15.42
CA PRO A 230 -2.18 13.38 15.10
C PRO A 230 -3.29 14.37 14.76
N LYS A 231 -3.17 15.60 15.24
CA LYS A 231 -4.19 16.67 15.09
C LYS A 231 -3.69 17.91 14.36
N SER A 232 -2.40 18.26 14.54
CA SER A 232 -1.84 19.45 13.91
C SER A 232 -0.39 19.30 13.53
N VAL A 233 0.04 20.12 12.57
CA VAL A 233 1.45 20.34 12.23
C VAL A 233 1.69 21.84 12.26
N ASN A 234 2.74 22.27 12.98
CA ASN A 234 3.13 23.69 13.12
C ASN A 234 1.96 24.61 13.51
N GLY A 235 1.12 24.15 14.45
CA GLY A 235 -0.02 24.89 14.97
C GLY A 235 -1.26 24.93 14.07
N LYS A 236 -1.22 24.28 12.90
CA LYS A 236 -2.36 24.18 12.00
C LYS A 236 -3.07 22.84 12.18
N GLU A 237 -4.30 22.88 12.64
CA GLU A 237 -5.18 21.70 12.70
C GLU A 237 -5.56 21.25 11.30
N MET A 238 -5.53 19.95 11.07
CA MET A 238 -5.91 19.34 9.79
C MET A 238 -6.25 17.86 9.98
N LYS A 239 -6.95 17.29 9.01
CA LYS A 239 -7.23 15.86 8.98
C LYS A 239 -5.95 15.03 8.76
N VAL A 240 -5.97 13.77 9.14
CA VAL A 240 -4.77 12.90 9.12
C VAL A 240 -4.14 12.82 7.73
N SER A 241 -4.95 12.70 6.68
CA SER A 241 -4.43 12.66 5.31
C SER A 241 -3.65 13.91 4.91
N ASP A 242 -4.09 15.09 5.33
CA ASP A 242 -3.39 16.36 5.07
C ASP A 242 -2.13 16.49 5.94
N ILE A 243 -2.16 15.97 7.18
CA ILE A 243 -0.97 15.87 8.03
C ILE A 243 0.10 15.02 7.32
N ILE A 244 -0.26 13.86 6.81
CA ILE A 244 0.68 12.97 6.12
C ILE A 244 1.24 13.64 4.87
N ARG A 245 0.41 14.33 4.06
CA ARG A 245 0.89 15.10 2.90
C ARG A 245 1.91 16.16 3.28
N GLU A 246 1.63 16.93 4.33
CA GLU A 246 2.56 17.96 4.80
C GLU A 246 3.85 17.35 5.34
N LEU A 247 3.77 16.25 6.08
CA LEU A 247 4.95 15.54 6.57
C LEU A 247 5.75 14.90 5.43
N ASN A 248 5.09 14.40 4.38
CA ASN A 248 5.75 13.91 3.16
C ASN A 248 6.54 15.04 2.48
N ARG A 249 5.95 16.23 2.37
CA ARG A 249 6.62 17.40 1.81
C ARG A 249 7.86 17.80 2.62
N LEU A 250 7.72 17.85 3.94
CA LEU A 250 8.82 18.20 4.86
C LEU A 250 9.91 17.12 4.86
N GLY A 251 9.53 15.86 5.05
CA GLY A 251 10.46 14.75 5.10
C GLY A 251 11.18 14.51 3.77
N GLY A 252 10.46 14.62 2.66
CA GLY A 252 11.04 14.50 1.31
C GLY A 252 12.08 15.58 1.03
N LYS A 253 11.81 16.84 1.42
CA LYS A 253 12.75 17.96 1.34
C LYS A 253 14.07 17.68 2.09
N HIS A 254 13.97 17.04 3.25
CA HIS A 254 15.11 16.81 4.14
C HIS A 254 15.73 15.40 4.01
N GLY A 255 15.38 14.64 2.99
CA GLY A 255 15.94 13.31 2.75
C GLY A 255 15.59 12.29 3.83
N ILE A 256 14.40 12.42 4.45
CA ILE A 256 13.93 11.56 5.52
C ILE A 256 13.16 10.36 4.94
N GLY A 257 13.33 9.19 5.58
CA GLY A 257 12.46 8.04 5.37
C GLY A 257 12.85 7.14 4.21
N ILE A 258 14.10 7.15 3.78
CA ILE A 258 14.65 6.22 2.79
C ILE A 258 15.19 5.00 3.55
N VAL A 259 14.69 3.81 3.18
CA VAL A 259 15.10 2.55 3.81
C VAL A 259 15.36 1.50 2.73
N ASP A 260 16.61 1.00 2.67
CA ASP A 260 17.01 -0.15 1.84
C ASP A 260 17.00 -1.41 2.71
N ILE A 261 16.14 -2.35 2.39
CA ILE A 261 15.95 -3.54 3.22
C ILE A 261 15.89 -4.82 2.40
N VAL A 262 16.36 -5.89 3.02
CA VAL A 262 16.04 -7.26 2.62
C VAL A 262 15.04 -7.80 3.64
N GLU A 263 13.82 -8.07 3.19
CA GLU A 263 12.72 -8.54 4.03
C GLU A 263 12.39 -10.02 3.77
N ASN A 264 11.77 -10.67 4.75
CA ASN A 264 11.27 -12.03 4.61
C ASN A 264 9.81 -12.00 4.20
N ARG A 265 9.51 -12.41 2.96
CA ARG A 265 8.14 -12.53 2.47
C ARG A 265 7.40 -13.69 3.13
N VAL A 266 6.09 -13.57 3.27
CA VAL A 266 5.19 -14.62 3.79
C VAL A 266 5.28 -15.90 2.95
N VAL A 267 5.52 -15.75 1.66
CA VAL A 267 5.71 -16.88 0.72
C VAL A 267 7.05 -17.62 0.90
N GLY A 268 7.88 -17.22 1.87
CA GLY A 268 9.10 -17.95 2.25
C GLY A 268 10.37 -17.53 1.50
N MET A 269 10.35 -16.47 0.72
CA MET A 269 11.53 -15.94 0.03
C MET A 269 11.94 -14.56 0.58
N LYS A 270 13.21 -14.23 0.37
CA LYS A 270 13.74 -12.90 0.66
C LYS A 270 13.49 -11.98 -0.53
N SER A 271 13.28 -10.70 -0.24
CA SER A 271 13.12 -9.66 -1.25
C SER A 271 13.81 -8.40 -0.80
N ARG A 272 14.57 -7.77 -1.70
CA ARG A 272 15.13 -6.46 -1.47
C ARG A 272 14.25 -5.39 -2.09
N GLY A 273 14.04 -4.33 -1.35
CA GLY A 273 13.36 -3.13 -1.84
C GLY A 273 13.90 -1.87 -1.17
N VAL A 274 13.79 -0.76 -1.88
CA VAL A 274 14.00 0.58 -1.30
C VAL A 274 12.64 1.22 -1.12
N TYR A 275 12.40 1.72 0.09
CA TYR A 275 11.15 2.35 0.47
C TYR A 275 11.38 3.81 0.79
N GLU A 276 10.51 4.68 0.29
CA GLU A 276 10.41 6.07 0.69
C GLU A 276 9.15 6.25 1.53
N THR A 277 9.32 6.59 2.80
CA THR A 277 8.21 6.83 3.73
C THR A 277 8.51 8.10 4.55
N PRO A 278 8.64 9.27 3.89
CA PRO A 278 9.13 10.48 4.56
C PRO A 278 8.21 10.94 5.68
N GLY A 279 6.93 11.15 5.41
CA GLY A 279 5.96 11.58 6.41
C GLY A 279 5.68 10.52 7.47
N GLY A 280 5.63 9.25 7.05
CA GLY A 280 5.41 8.15 7.97
C GLY A 280 6.54 7.99 8.98
N THR A 281 7.78 8.16 8.56
CA THR A 281 8.95 8.12 9.46
C THR A 281 8.86 9.22 10.52
N ILE A 282 8.52 10.45 10.10
CA ILE A 282 8.33 11.57 11.02
C ILE A 282 7.19 11.29 12.01
N LEU A 283 6.04 10.83 11.51
CA LEU A 283 4.85 10.57 12.32
C LEU A 283 5.09 9.47 13.35
N MET A 284 5.72 8.37 12.93
CA MET A 284 6.05 7.25 13.82
C MET A 284 7.01 7.68 14.94
N GLU A 285 8.05 8.45 14.60
CA GLU A 285 9.01 8.97 15.58
C GLU A 285 8.34 9.93 16.57
N ALA A 286 7.55 10.90 16.07
CA ALA A 286 6.86 11.86 16.92
C ALA A 286 5.90 11.18 17.90
N HIS A 287 5.13 10.19 17.43
CA HIS A 287 4.22 9.42 18.26
C HIS A 287 4.98 8.62 19.33
N GLN A 288 6.07 7.95 18.95
CA GLN A 288 6.90 7.19 19.88
C GLN A 288 7.49 8.07 21.00
N GLN A 289 8.03 9.23 20.66
CA GLN A 289 8.60 10.16 21.65
C GLN A 289 7.54 10.64 22.66
N LEU A 290 6.31 10.85 22.22
CA LEU A 290 5.22 11.22 23.11
C LEU A 290 4.81 10.04 24.03
N GLU A 291 4.77 8.82 23.51
CA GLU A 291 4.50 7.62 24.31
C GLU A 291 5.55 7.39 25.38
N GLU A 292 6.83 7.55 25.05
CA GLU A 292 7.96 7.40 25.99
C GLU A 292 7.86 8.35 27.18
N LEU A 293 7.28 9.53 26.96
CA LEU A 293 7.05 10.49 28.03
C LEU A 293 5.86 10.13 28.92
N ILE A 294 4.82 9.50 28.36
CA ILE A 294 3.50 9.36 28.99
C ILE A 294 3.29 7.98 29.61
N LEU A 295 3.67 6.92 28.91
CA LEU A 295 3.42 5.55 29.35
C LEU A 295 4.49 5.06 30.31
N ASP A 296 4.08 4.31 31.34
CA ASP A 296 5.01 3.67 32.26
C ASP A 296 5.81 2.54 31.58
N ARG A 297 6.93 2.17 32.19
CA ARG A 297 7.87 1.17 31.67
C ARG A 297 7.20 -0.17 31.33
N ASP A 298 6.35 -0.65 32.21
CA ASP A 298 5.77 -2.00 32.08
C ASP A 298 4.72 -2.02 30.97
N THR A 299 3.90 -0.99 30.87
CA THR A 299 2.96 -0.78 29.75
C THR A 299 3.72 -0.66 28.42
N MET A 300 4.79 0.12 28.36
CA MET A 300 5.62 0.28 27.17
C MET A 300 6.20 -1.05 26.69
N THR A 301 6.70 -1.88 27.61
CA THR A 301 7.28 -3.19 27.29
C THR A 301 6.24 -4.10 26.62
N VAL A 302 5.07 -4.26 27.20
CA VAL A 302 4.00 -5.10 26.63
C VAL A 302 3.48 -4.52 25.32
N LYS A 303 3.31 -3.18 25.27
CA LYS A 303 2.84 -2.52 24.04
C LYS A 303 3.80 -2.74 22.87
N LYS A 304 5.10 -2.73 23.10
CA LYS A 304 6.11 -3.01 22.05
C LYS A 304 5.95 -4.44 21.49
N ASP A 305 5.71 -5.43 22.35
CA ASP A 305 5.46 -6.80 21.91
C ASP A 305 4.15 -6.89 21.10
N MET A 306 3.11 -6.17 21.53
CA MET A 306 1.84 -6.10 20.80
C MET A 306 2.00 -5.35 19.47
N GLY A 307 2.81 -4.31 19.41
CA GLY A 307 3.15 -3.58 18.18
C GLY A 307 3.87 -4.48 17.16
N ASN A 308 4.83 -5.27 17.60
CA ASN A 308 5.49 -6.27 16.75
C ASN A 308 4.50 -7.32 16.24
N LYS A 309 3.59 -7.79 17.12
CA LYS A 309 2.53 -8.72 16.70
C LYS A 309 1.57 -8.07 15.71
N PHE A 310 1.19 -6.81 15.93
CA PHE A 310 0.33 -6.06 15.01
C PHE A 310 0.98 -5.92 13.63
N ALA A 311 2.28 -5.56 13.59
CA ALA A 311 3.03 -5.47 12.35
C ALA A 311 3.04 -6.79 11.57
N GLN A 312 3.25 -7.91 12.26
CA GLN A 312 3.20 -9.24 11.65
C GLN A 312 1.82 -9.55 11.08
N ILE A 313 0.75 -9.28 11.83
CA ILE A 313 -0.64 -9.50 11.39
C ILE A 313 -0.95 -8.70 10.12
N VAL A 314 -0.56 -7.42 10.10
CA VAL A 314 -0.77 -6.54 8.94
C VAL A 314 0.05 -7.01 7.75
N TYR A 315 1.32 -7.32 7.95
CA TYR A 315 2.21 -7.79 6.90
C TYR A 315 1.72 -9.07 6.21
N GLU A 316 1.17 -9.99 7.00
CA GLU A 316 0.65 -11.29 6.55
C GLU A 316 -0.78 -11.22 5.95
N GLY A 317 -1.38 -10.05 5.87
CA GLY A 317 -2.74 -9.88 5.30
C GLY A 317 -3.86 -10.34 6.22
N LYS A 318 -3.64 -10.43 7.52
CA LYS A 318 -4.58 -10.95 8.53
C LYS A 318 -5.38 -9.84 9.21
N TRP A 319 -5.68 -8.76 8.49
CA TRP A 319 -6.39 -7.59 9.04
C TRP A 319 -7.78 -7.94 9.58
N PHE A 320 -8.54 -8.76 8.87
CA PHE A 320 -9.91 -9.14 9.25
C PHE A 320 -9.92 -10.42 10.11
N THR A 321 -9.14 -10.42 11.19
CA THR A 321 -9.07 -11.56 12.12
C THR A 321 -9.37 -11.14 13.56
N PRO A 322 -9.93 -12.04 14.39
CA PRO A 322 -10.14 -11.75 15.80
C PRO A 322 -8.85 -11.38 16.55
N LEU A 323 -7.70 -11.93 16.13
CA LEU A 323 -6.42 -11.61 16.76
C LEU A 323 -6.05 -10.13 16.51
N ARG A 324 -6.25 -9.62 15.30
CA ARG A 324 -6.02 -8.20 15.01
C ARG A 324 -6.92 -7.31 15.88
N GLU A 325 -8.19 -7.64 16.01
CA GLU A 325 -9.14 -6.90 16.84
C GLU A 325 -8.72 -6.88 18.30
N ALA A 326 -8.31 -8.01 18.84
CA ALA A 326 -7.85 -8.12 20.22
C ALA A 326 -6.58 -7.30 20.48
N VAL A 327 -5.59 -7.37 19.58
CA VAL A 327 -4.35 -6.60 19.71
C VAL A 327 -4.63 -5.11 19.56
N GLN A 328 -5.48 -4.70 18.61
CA GLN A 328 -5.88 -3.31 18.44
C GLN A 328 -6.59 -2.77 19.68
N ALA A 329 -7.52 -3.50 20.27
CA ALA A 329 -8.21 -3.10 21.49
C ALA A 329 -7.24 -2.89 22.66
N PHE A 330 -6.22 -3.76 22.78
CA PHE A 330 -5.14 -3.56 23.75
C PHE A 330 -4.41 -2.23 23.49
N VAL A 331 -3.97 -2.00 22.25
CA VAL A 331 -3.27 -0.77 21.86
C VAL A 331 -4.12 0.46 22.14
N GLU A 332 -5.37 0.49 21.69
CA GLU A 332 -6.29 1.62 21.87
C GLU A 332 -6.50 1.94 23.36
N SER A 333 -6.51 0.94 24.23
CA SER A 333 -6.65 1.18 25.67
C SER A 333 -5.47 1.96 26.26
N THR A 334 -4.28 1.87 25.67
CA THR A 334 -3.10 2.64 26.08
C THR A 334 -3.09 4.03 25.46
N GLN A 335 -3.65 4.19 24.26
CA GLN A 335 -3.59 5.43 23.49
C GLN A 335 -4.45 6.56 24.04
N LYS A 336 -5.50 6.25 24.81
CA LYS A 336 -6.35 7.28 25.44
C LYS A 336 -5.58 8.26 26.33
N TYR A 337 -4.37 7.90 26.77
CA TYR A 337 -3.50 8.75 27.57
C TYR A 337 -2.49 9.54 26.73
N VAL A 338 -2.29 9.15 25.45
CA VAL A 338 -1.25 9.71 24.57
C VAL A 338 -1.76 10.99 23.92
N THR A 339 -1.73 12.06 24.71
CA THR A 339 -2.17 13.41 24.30
C THR A 339 -1.12 14.43 24.70
N GLY A 340 -0.72 15.26 23.76
CA GLY A 340 0.30 16.29 24.01
C GLY A 340 0.91 16.84 22.72
N GLU A 341 2.02 17.56 22.89
CA GLU A 341 2.77 18.19 21.83
C GLU A 341 4.22 17.67 21.79
N VAL A 342 4.72 17.46 20.59
CA VAL A 342 6.10 17.09 20.33
C VAL A 342 6.71 18.08 19.35
N LYS A 343 7.92 18.55 19.66
CA LYS A 343 8.74 19.41 18.80
C LYS A 343 10.04 18.72 18.47
N PHE A 344 10.37 18.63 17.21
CA PHE A 344 11.59 17.98 16.71
C PHE A 344 12.18 18.75 15.52
N LYS A 345 13.38 18.34 15.12
CA LYS A 345 14.15 19.01 14.07
C LYS A 345 14.59 18.01 13.01
#